data_ea667c8fab7461ff606f0642aec62adf
#
_entry.id   ea667c8fab7461ff606f0642aec62adf
#
_cell.length_a   1.000
_cell.length_b   1.000
_cell.length_c   1.000
_cell.angle_alpha   90.00
_cell.angle_beta   90.00
_cell.angle_gamma   90.00
#
_symmetry.space_group_name_H-M   'P 1'
#
loop_
_entity.id
_entity.type
_entity.pdbx_description
1 polymer ?
#
loop_
_entity_poly.entity_id
_entity_poly.type
_entity_poly.pdbx_seq_one_letter_code
_entity_poly.pdbx_strand_id
1 'polypeptide(L)'
;MIRVLWLSIFIMGITAGLPTTKAARDLWSAAEPTPNLEMVVLEVRGCIYCNVFRRQLLPTYKSSKQAKRIPIRFVNLNDPALAEIGLTQPVGIVPTFVILEDNQEIGRIPGYMSRHDFFRAIDYILSGRPGS
;
A
#
# COMPACT_ATOMS: atom_id res chain seq x y z
N MET A 1 75.33 33.26 -24.30
CA MET A 1 74.55 34.02 -23.33
C MET A 1 73.08 33.76 -23.61
N ILE A 2 72.42 32.76 -22.92
CA ILE A 2 71.05 32.37 -23.14
C ILE A 2 70.29 32.69 -21.86
N ARG A 3 69.37 33.64 -21.94
CA ARG A 3 68.44 33.99 -20.86
C ARG A 3 67.30 33.06 -20.90
N VAL A 4 67.12 32.19 -19.90
CA VAL A 4 65.97 31.33 -19.71
C VAL A 4 64.89 32.11 -18.95
N LEU A 5 63.78 32.38 -19.63
CA LEU A 5 62.59 33.03 -19.07
C LEU A 5 61.76 31.97 -18.35
N TRP A 6 61.61 32.09 -17.03
CA TRP A 6 60.70 31.25 -16.24
C TRP A 6 59.26 31.79 -16.36
N LEU A 7 58.41 31.03 -17.02
CA LEU A 7 56.98 31.29 -17.04
C LEU A 7 56.35 30.58 -15.84
N SER A 8 56.00 31.37 -14.85
CA SER A 8 55.20 30.86 -13.70
C SER A 8 53.75 30.72 -14.11
N ILE A 9 53.27 29.49 -14.29
CA ILE A 9 51.84 29.18 -14.52
C ILE A 9 51.16 29.12 -13.16
N PHE A 10 50.33 30.13 -12.90
CA PHE A 10 49.47 30.19 -11.70
C PHE A 10 48.22 29.32 -12.01
N ILE A 11 48.20 28.09 -11.49
CA ILE A 11 47.03 27.22 -11.54
C ILE A 11 46.07 27.64 -10.44
N MET A 12 45.05 28.40 -10.82
CA MET A 12 43.97 28.79 -9.92
C MET A 12 43.03 27.59 -9.75
N GLY A 13 43.13 26.85 -8.65
CA GLY A 13 42.32 25.71 -8.32
C GLY A 13 40.88 26.14 -8.02
N ILE A 14 39.98 25.86 -8.95
CA ILE A 14 38.52 25.97 -8.73
C ILE A 14 38.12 24.74 -7.93
N THR A 15 37.98 24.87 -6.62
CA THR A 15 37.30 23.84 -5.79
C THR A 15 35.81 23.99 -5.95
N ALA A 16 35.26 23.32 -6.98
CA ALA A 16 33.80 23.11 -7.07
C ALA A 16 33.37 22.24 -5.90
N GLY A 17 32.77 22.85 -4.90
CA GLY A 17 32.16 22.12 -3.78
C GLY A 17 31.07 21.19 -4.30
N LEU A 18 31.30 19.87 -4.22
CA LEU A 18 30.25 18.86 -4.50
C LEU A 18 29.13 19.03 -3.48
N PRO A 19 27.86 19.05 -3.92
CA PRO A 19 26.73 19.13 -3.00
C PRO A 19 26.76 17.90 -2.09
N THR A 20 26.67 18.16 -0.79
CA THR A 20 26.71 17.11 0.24
C THR A 20 25.60 16.09 -0.01
N THR A 21 25.95 14.82 0.08
CA THR A 21 25.09 13.65 -0.18
C THR A 21 23.76 13.60 0.61
N LYS A 22 23.57 14.47 1.59
CA LYS A 22 22.36 14.58 2.40
C LYS A 22 21.17 15.15 1.60
N ALA A 23 21.39 16.24 0.84
CA ALA A 23 20.33 16.86 0.02
C ALA A 23 19.82 15.93 -1.09
N ALA A 24 20.71 15.09 -1.66
CA ALA A 24 20.31 14.10 -2.66
C ALA A 24 19.48 12.95 -2.05
N ARG A 25 19.74 12.55 -0.80
CA ARG A 25 18.93 11.55 -0.08
C ARG A 25 17.55 12.08 0.26
N ASP A 26 17.43 13.34 0.66
CA ASP A 26 16.14 13.94 1.02
C ASP A 26 15.22 14.11 -0.19
N LEU A 27 15.77 14.39 -1.37
CA LEU A 27 15.01 14.45 -2.63
C LEU A 27 14.56 13.07 -3.12
N TRP A 28 15.34 12.01 -2.88
CA TRP A 28 14.97 10.64 -3.24
C TRP A 28 13.95 10.04 -2.27
N SER A 29 14.01 10.40 -0.99
CA SER A 29 13.07 9.94 0.05
C SER A 29 11.68 10.57 -0.05
N ALA A 30 11.52 11.68 -0.76
CA ALA A 30 10.23 12.39 -0.88
C ALA A 30 9.30 11.84 -1.98
N ALA A 31 9.69 10.80 -2.72
CA ALA A 31 8.99 10.35 -3.93
C ALA A 31 8.57 8.87 -3.93
N GLU A 32 8.63 8.17 -2.80
CA GLU A 32 8.03 6.84 -2.73
C GLU A 32 6.50 7.01 -2.65
N PRO A 33 5.73 6.64 -3.70
CA PRO A 33 4.27 6.69 -3.63
C PRO A 33 3.81 5.76 -2.52
N THR A 34 3.06 6.30 -1.54
CA THR A 34 2.44 5.46 -0.53
C THR A 34 1.44 4.54 -1.23
N PRO A 35 1.59 3.20 -1.10
CA PRO A 35 0.73 2.26 -1.79
C PRO A 35 -0.73 2.48 -1.39
N ASN A 36 -1.63 2.50 -2.38
CA ASN A 36 -3.06 2.68 -2.16
C ASN A 36 -3.67 1.35 -1.68
N LEU A 37 -3.89 1.25 -0.37
CA LEU A 37 -4.52 0.09 0.24
C LEU A 37 -6.04 0.26 0.28
N GLU A 38 -6.77 -0.79 -0.07
CA GLU A 38 -8.22 -0.84 0.02
C GLU A 38 -8.70 -2.23 0.48
N MET A 39 -9.81 -2.27 1.22
CA MET A 39 -10.52 -3.52 1.51
C MET A 39 -11.83 -3.57 0.71
N VAL A 40 -11.95 -4.56 -0.15
CA VAL A 40 -13.19 -4.85 -0.87
C VAL A 40 -13.93 -6.00 -0.19
N VAL A 41 -15.16 -5.76 0.23
CA VAL A 41 -16.05 -6.79 0.74
C VAL A 41 -16.89 -7.32 -0.41
N LEU A 42 -16.63 -8.56 -0.78
CA LEU A 42 -17.37 -9.26 -1.82
C LEU A 42 -18.58 -9.95 -1.19
N GLU A 43 -19.77 -9.62 -1.71
CA GLU A 43 -21.04 -10.06 -1.13
C GLU A 43 -22.05 -10.40 -2.22
N VAL A 44 -23.17 -11.04 -1.83
CA VAL A 44 -24.33 -11.24 -2.69
C VAL A 44 -25.59 -10.75 -1.98
N ARG A 45 -26.62 -10.47 -2.73
CA ARG A 45 -27.95 -10.11 -2.19
C ARG A 45 -28.47 -11.26 -1.32
N GLY A 46 -29.04 -10.94 -0.15
CA GLY A 46 -29.60 -11.93 0.78
C GLY A 46 -28.57 -12.68 1.64
N CYS A 47 -27.30 -12.33 1.59
CA CYS A 47 -26.24 -12.95 2.39
C CYS A 47 -26.41 -12.65 3.89
N ILE A 48 -26.74 -13.68 4.68
CA ILE A 48 -26.98 -13.56 6.13
C ILE A 48 -25.70 -13.10 6.85
N TYR A 49 -24.56 -13.72 6.58
CA TYR A 49 -23.29 -13.38 7.22
C TYR A 49 -22.73 -12.01 6.82
N CYS A 50 -23.04 -11.54 5.60
CA CYS A 50 -22.73 -10.17 5.20
C CYS A 50 -23.52 -9.16 6.05
N ASN A 51 -24.78 -9.46 6.35
CA ASN A 51 -25.61 -8.65 7.24
C ASN A 51 -25.11 -8.68 8.70
N VAL A 52 -24.63 -9.84 9.17
CA VAL A 52 -24.00 -9.98 10.50
C VAL A 52 -22.75 -9.12 10.57
N PHE A 53 -21.87 -9.21 9.57
CA PHE A 53 -20.68 -8.36 9.47
C PHE A 53 -21.03 -6.87 9.54
N ARG A 54 -21.98 -6.43 8.73
CA ARG A 54 -22.40 -5.02 8.67
C ARG A 54 -22.89 -4.48 10.02
N ARG A 55 -23.61 -5.33 10.80
CA ARG A 55 -24.17 -4.92 12.09
C ARG A 55 -23.17 -5.02 13.24
N GLN A 56 -22.35 -6.06 13.26
CA GLN A 56 -21.54 -6.39 14.43
C GLN A 56 -20.07 -5.94 14.31
N LEU A 57 -19.45 -6.12 13.15
CA LEU A 57 -18.03 -5.90 12.99
C LEU A 57 -17.68 -4.59 12.26
N LEU A 58 -18.45 -4.22 11.25
CA LEU A 58 -18.19 -3.02 10.45
C LEU A 58 -18.12 -1.72 11.28
N PRO A 59 -18.97 -1.46 12.28
CA PRO A 59 -18.86 -0.26 13.11
C PRO A 59 -17.52 -0.21 13.86
N THR A 60 -17.07 -1.34 14.41
CA THR A 60 -15.77 -1.46 15.09
C THR A 60 -14.63 -1.26 14.10
N TYR A 61 -14.74 -1.84 12.90
CA TYR A 61 -13.73 -1.63 11.85
C TYR A 61 -13.60 -0.15 11.48
N LYS A 62 -14.72 0.52 11.19
CA LYS A 62 -14.72 1.95 10.80
C LYS A 62 -14.10 2.88 11.83
N SER A 63 -14.17 2.54 13.13
CA SER A 63 -13.54 3.31 14.21
C SER A 63 -12.09 2.90 14.49
N SER A 64 -11.56 1.88 13.82
CA SER A 64 -10.21 1.36 14.04
C SER A 64 -9.11 2.16 13.34
N LYS A 65 -7.86 1.92 13.76
CA LYS A 65 -6.67 2.46 13.07
C LYS A 65 -6.51 1.87 11.67
N GLN A 66 -6.90 0.60 11.48
CA GLN A 66 -6.85 -0.06 10.19
C GLN A 66 -7.73 0.63 9.15
N ALA A 67 -8.94 1.06 9.51
CA ALA A 67 -9.85 1.73 8.58
C ALA A 67 -9.30 3.05 8.01
N LYS A 68 -8.40 3.73 8.74
CA LYS A 68 -7.73 4.95 8.27
C LYS A 68 -6.70 4.66 7.16
N ARG A 69 -6.10 3.47 7.19
CA ARG A 69 -5.08 3.02 6.24
C ARG A 69 -5.66 2.21 5.08
N ILE A 70 -6.77 1.50 5.36
CA ILE A 70 -7.41 0.56 4.43
C ILE A 70 -8.90 0.91 4.41
N PRO A 71 -9.34 1.89 3.59
CA PRO A 71 -10.76 2.18 3.43
C PRO A 71 -11.51 0.95 2.92
N ILE A 72 -12.79 0.84 3.28
CA ILE A 72 -13.61 -0.31 2.94
C ILE A 72 -14.69 0.08 1.94
N ARG A 73 -14.87 -0.74 0.89
CA ARG A 73 -16.02 -0.68 -0.01
C ARG A 73 -16.65 -2.06 -0.22
N PHE A 74 -17.86 -2.06 -0.73
CA PHE A 74 -18.64 -3.27 -0.96
C PHE A 74 -18.89 -3.46 -2.45
N VAL A 75 -18.72 -4.69 -2.93
CA VAL A 75 -18.98 -5.06 -4.32
C VAL A 75 -19.82 -6.34 -4.33
N ASN A 76 -20.92 -6.32 -5.09
CA ASN A 76 -21.71 -7.53 -5.32
C ASN A 76 -21.01 -8.42 -6.34
N LEU A 77 -21.02 -9.74 -6.12
CA LEU A 77 -20.40 -10.69 -7.07
C LEU A 77 -21.03 -10.68 -8.46
N ASN A 78 -22.26 -10.15 -8.59
CA ASN A 78 -22.94 -10.00 -9.88
C ASN A 78 -22.74 -8.59 -10.50
N ASP A 79 -21.93 -7.73 -9.88
CA ASP A 79 -21.62 -6.41 -10.40
C ASP A 79 -20.54 -6.50 -11.48
N PRO A 80 -20.74 -5.89 -12.68
CA PRO A 80 -19.71 -5.82 -13.71
C PRO A 80 -18.37 -5.24 -13.21
N ALA A 81 -18.40 -4.33 -12.24
CA ALA A 81 -17.21 -3.75 -11.62
C ALA A 81 -16.29 -4.81 -10.96
N LEU A 82 -16.78 -6.02 -10.70
CA LEU A 82 -15.96 -7.12 -10.20
C LEU A 82 -14.81 -7.47 -11.17
N ALA A 83 -15.05 -7.37 -12.47
CA ALA A 83 -14.06 -7.68 -13.50
C ALA A 83 -12.87 -6.70 -13.53
N GLU A 84 -13.05 -5.51 -12.94
CA GLU A 84 -12.01 -4.48 -12.86
C GLU A 84 -11.10 -4.64 -11.64
N ILE A 85 -11.45 -5.55 -10.73
CA ILE A 85 -10.67 -5.83 -9.51
C ILE A 85 -9.65 -6.92 -9.81
N GLY A 86 -8.39 -6.66 -9.50
CA GLY A 86 -7.29 -7.61 -9.72
C GLY A 86 -7.31 -8.77 -8.72
N LEU A 87 -8.37 -9.61 -8.78
CA LEU A 87 -8.48 -10.81 -7.96
C LEU A 87 -7.53 -11.91 -8.45
N THR A 88 -6.85 -12.58 -7.53
CA THR A 88 -5.93 -13.69 -7.85
C THR A 88 -6.66 -15.01 -8.12
N GLN A 89 -7.90 -15.17 -7.63
CA GLN A 89 -8.70 -16.38 -7.81
C GLN A 89 -10.19 -16.09 -7.64
N PRO A 90 -11.08 -16.95 -8.15
CA PRO A 90 -12.54 -16.82 -7.96
C PRO A 90 -12.94 -16.80 -6.47
N VAL A 91 -14.12 -16.24 -6.19
CA VAL A 91 -14.70 -16.14 -4.85
C VAL A 91 -15.70 -17.27 -4.65
N GLY A 92 -15.41 -18.20 -3.73
CA GLY A 92 -16.25 -19.35 -3.43
C GLY A 92 -17.16 -19.19 -2.21
N ILE A 93 -16.95 -18.15 -1.39
CA ILE A 93 -17.72 -17.91 -0.16
C ILE A 93 -17.97 -16.42 0.04
N VAL A 94 -19.08 -16.05 0.66
CA VAL A 94 -19.41 -14.66 1.02
C VAL A 94 -19.80 -14.55 2.50
N PRO A 95 -19.44 -13.43 3.19
CA PRO A 95 -18.59 -12.36 2.68
C PRO A 95 -17.16 -12.83 2.48
N THR A 96 -16.45 -12.31 1.49
CA THR A 96 -14.98 -12.40 1.38
C THR A 96 -14.42 -10.99 1.42
N PHE A 97 -13.43 -10.78 2.28
CA PHE A 97 -12.74 -9.50 2.43
C PHE A 97 -11.40 -9.59 1.70
N VAL A 98 -11.26 -8.82 0.62
CA VAL A 98 -10.04 -8.80 -0.19
C VAL A 98 -9.29 -7.52 0.12
N ILE A 99 -8.02 -7.65 0.49
CA ILE A 99 -7.13 -6.49 0.65
C ILE A 99 -6.39 -6.29 -0.66
N LEU A 100 -6.57 -5.11 -1.23
CA LEU A 100 -5.92 -4.67 -2.45
C LEU A 100 -4.80 -3.68 -2.13
N GLU A 101 -3.73 -3.76 -2.89
CA GLU A 101 -2.69 -2.76 -3.02
C GLU A 101 -2.59 -2.37 -4.49
N ASP A 102 -2.83 -1.08 -4.78
CA ASP A 102 -2.86 -0.57 -6.16
C ASP A 102 -3.75 -1.42 -7.10
N ASN A 103 -4.95 -1.75 -6.61
CA ASN A 103 -5.96 -2.58 -7.27
C ASN A 103 -5.55 -4.06 -7.51
N GLN A 104 -4.48 -4.55 -6.92
CA GLN A 104 -4.07 -5.95 -6.96
C GLN A 104 -4.29 -6.63 -5.61
N GLU A 105 -4.83 -7.85 -5.60
CA GLU A 105 -5.03 -8.61 -4.39
C GLU A 105 -3.70 -9.02 -3.74
N ILE A 106 -3.49 -8.58 -2.49
CA ILE A 106 -2.35 -8.98 -1.65
C ILE A 106 -2.74 -10.02 -0.60
N GLY A 107 -4.04 -10.23 -0.40
CA GLY A 107 -4.56 -11.26 0.50
C GLY A 107 -6.07 -11.17 0.68
N ARG A 108 -6.66 -12.25 1.22
CA ARG A 108 -8.10 -12.30 1.48
C ARG A 108 -8.44 -13.01 2.76
N ILE A 109 -9.60 -12.66 3.31
CA ILE A 109 -10.20 -13.27 4.48
C ILE A 109 -11.55 -13.85 4.05
N PRO A 110 -11.67 -15.16 3.87
CA PRO A 110 -12.91 -15.79 3.43
C PRO A 110 -13.87 -16.00 4.61
N GLY A 111 -15.12 -15.66 4.42
CA GLY A 111 -16.20 -15.85 5.38
C GLY A 111 -16.19 -14.86 6.55
N TYR A 112 -17.25 -14.94 7.38
CA TYR A 112 -17.36 -14.18 8.61
C TYR A 112 -16.62 -14.88 9.76
N MET A 113 -15.92 -14.12 10.57
CA MET A 113 -15.18 -14.62 11.73
C MET A 113 -15.28 -13.67 12.92
N SER A 114 -14.69 -14.08 14.07
CA SER A 114 -14.67 -13.24 15.27
C SER A 114 -13.93 -11.92 15.01
N ARG A 115 -14.26 -10.88 15.82
CA ARG A 115 -13.55 -9.59 15.75
C ARG A 115 -12.05 -9.76 15.87
N HIS A 116 -11.61 -10.53 16.88
CA HIS A 116 -10.19 -10.74 17.14
C HIS A 116 -9.47 -11.36 15.93
N ASP A 117 -10.05 -12.42 15.36
CA ASP A 117 -9.43 -13.14 14.25
C ASP A 117 -9.43 -12.31 12.96
N PHE A 118 -10.48 -11.51 12.75
CA PHE A 118 -10.57 -10.59 11.62
C PHE A 118 -9.43 -9.56 11.62
N PHE A 119 -9.19 -8.89 12.75
CA PHE A 119 -8.11 -7.92 12.84
C PHE A 119 -6.72 -8.57 12.77
N ARG A 120 -6.56 -9.75 13.39
CA ARG A 120 -5.32 -10.54 13.25
C ARG A 120 -5.03 -10.94 11.80
N ALA A 121 -6.05 -11.35 11.06
CA ALA A 121 -5.90 -11.71 9.66
C ALA A 121 -5.47 -10.51 8.80
N ILE A 122 -6.03 -9.33 9.04
CA ILE A 122 -5.60 -8.09 8.39
C ILE A 122 -4.11 -7.82 8.69
N ASP A 123 -3.73 -7.84 9.96
CA ASP A 123 -2.35 -7.56 10.37
C ASP A 123 -1.37 -8.59 9.78
N TYR A 124 -1.77 -9.86 9.71
CA TYR A 124 -0.98 -10.92 9.07
C TYR A 124 -0.77 -10.66 7.57
N ILE A 125 -1.83 -10.34 6.83
CA ILE A 125 -1.72 -10.01 5.39
C ILE A 125 -0.79 -8.81 5.18
N LEU A 126 -0.92 -7.77 6.01
CA LEU A 126 -0.09 -6.58 5.89
C LEU A 126 1.38 -6.82 6.24
N SER A 127 1.66 -7.73 7.18
CA SER A 127 3.04 -8.06 7.59
C SER A 127 3.81 -8.87 6.54
N GLY A 128 3.10 -9.58 5.65
CA GLY A 128 3.70 -10.33 4.54
C GLY A 128 4.09 -9.48 3.33
N ARG A 129 3.90 -8.16 3.38
CA ARG A 129 4.22 -7.26 2.26
C ARG A 129 5.72 -7.03 2.14
N PRO A 130 6.29 -7.05 0.93
CA PRO A 130 7.67 -6.64 0.73
C PRO A 130 7.84 -5.18 1.18
N GLY A 131 8.70 -4.92 2.16
CA GLY A 131 9.02 -3.58 2.66
C GLY A 131 8.14 -3.04 3.81
N SER A 132 7.34 -3.90 4.50
CA SER A 132 6.65 -3.54 5.75
C SER A 132 7.56 -3.63 6.97
#